data_3e624ca4519689fe339d5af6e93d0e6f
#
_entry.id   3e624ca4519689fe339d5af6e93d0e6f
#
_cell.length_a   1.000
_cell.length_b   1.000
_cell.length_c   1.000
_cell.angle_alpha   90.00
_cell.angle_beta   90.00
_cell.angle_gamma   90.00
#
_symmetry.space_group_name_H-M   'P 1'
#
loop_
_entity.id
_entity.type
_entity.pdbx_description
1 polymer ?
#
loop_
_entity_poly.entity_id
_entity_poly.type
_entity_poly.pdbx_seq_one_letter_code
_entity_poly.pdbx_strand_id
1 'polypeptide(L)'
;IENINEKDVISEIIEIYDTNKMIFVKGGKFNFGSDNGLDREKPEREIIIQSFLIDKNLVTVEDFRGFVNESSYTTEAEIFGNAIVYNDSIDIWQLVDGANWEFPLGKSKKNSSHNHPVTQVSWNDALAYCKFCDKTLPSEVQWEYAASERGQKKNQLFYWGNDLLVNDKYMCNTWNSGYPNTIGFKDGFKYTSPIGHFEANSLGIFDMAGNVWEWCYNWHLPYEGNSQIFPTDLKGKAQRGGSFLCNSNYCHGFRLSARSATSPESSLFHVGFRCVKNITN
;
A
#
# COMPACT_ATOMS: atom_id res chain seq x y z
N ILE A 1 33.23 -21.68 -3.97
CA ILE A 1 31.92 -21.05 -3.74
C ILE A 1 30.94 -22.17 -3.96
N GLU A 2 30.45 -22.78 -2.87
CA GLU A 2 29.44 -23.84 -2.91
C GLU A 2 28.18 -23.30 -3.59
N ASN A 3 27.71 -24.00 -4.60
CA ASN A 3 26.41 -23.73 -5.23
C ASN A 3 25.32 -24.06 -4.19
N ILE A 4 24.93 -23.08 -3.40
CA ILE A 4 23.78 -23.23 -2.52
C ILE A 4 22.56 -23.43 -3.44
N ASN A 5 21.94 -24.59 -3.32
CA ASN A 5 20.78 -24.95 -4.13
C ASN A 5 19.60 -24.05 -3.72
N GLU A 6 18.96 -23.46 -4.70
CA GLU A 6 17.79 -22.58 -4.49
C GLU A 6 16.68 -23.24 -3.64
N LYS A 7 16.51 -24.57 -3.78
CA LYS A 7 15.55 -25.34 -2.98
C LYS A 7 15.91 -25.36 -1.48
N ASP A 8 17.21 -25.42 -1.18
CA ASP A 8 17.67 -25.46 0.21
C ASP A 8 17.46 -24.11 0.89
N VAL A 9 17.73 -23.00 0.17
CA VAL A 9 17.45 -21.64 0.66
C VAL A 9 15.95 -21.42 0.89
N ILE A 10 15.09 -21.88 -0.03
CA ILE A 10 13.64 -21.78 0.11
C ILE A 10 13.16 -22.63 1.30
N SER A 11 13.71 -23.83 1.47
CA SER A 11 13.36 -24.71 2.60
C SER A 11 13.74 -24.09 3.93
N GLU A 12 14.91 -23.51 4.03
CA GLU A 12 15.39 -22.79 5.24
C GLU A 12 14.52 -21.56 5.55
N ILE A 13 14.11 -20.80 4.52
CA ILE A 13 13.17 -19.66 4.68
C ILE A 13 11.81 -20.16 5.20
N ILE A 14 11.30 -21.28 4.67
CA ILE A 14 10.02 -21.85 5.09
C ILE A 14 10.06 -22.29 6.56
N GLU A 15 11.18 -22.81 7.04
CA GLU A 15 11.36 -23.21 8.44
C GLU A 15 11.47 -22.02 9.41
N ILE A 16 12.04 -20.89 8.96
CA ILE A 16 12.32 -19.73 9.82
C ILE A 16 11.13 -18.76 9.86
N TYR A 17 10.34 -18.65 8.77
CA TYR A 17 9.31 -17.63 8.65
C TYR A 17 7.92 -18.23 8.47
N ASP A 18 6.90 -17.57 9.04
CA ASP A 18 5.50 -17.94 8.83
C ASP A 18 5.07 -17.63 7.36
N THR A 19 5.28 -18.62 6.49
CA THR A 19 4.92 -18.54 5.07
C THR A 19 3.41 -18.50 4.84
N ASN A 20 2.58 -18.71 5.86
CA ASN A 20 1.14 -18.46 5.76
C ASN A 20 0.84 -16.94 5.70
N LYS A 21 1.70 -16.12 6.30
CA LYS A 21 1.52 -14.66 6.37
C LYS A 21 2.39 -13.89 5.39
N MET A 22 3.55 -14.41 5.00
CA MET A 22 4.49 -13.75 4.08
C MET A 22 4.76 -14.56 2.83
N ILE A 23 4.99 -13.87 1.72
CA ILE A 23 5.34 -14.45 0.43
C ILE A 23 6.83 -14.20 0.16
N PHE A 24 7.56 -15.25 -0.19
CA PHE A 24 8.92 -15.11 -0.71
C PHE A 24 8.92 -14.59 -2.14
N VAL A 25 9.55 -13.44 -2.34
CA VAL A 25 9.72 -12.81 -3.65
C VAL A 25 11.18 -12.94 -4.06
N LYS A 26 11.44 -13.84 -5.01
CA LYS A 26 12.79 -14.04 -5.55
C LYS A 26 13.25 -12.77 -6.25
N GLY A 27 14.44 -12.31 -5.92
CA GLY A 27 15.08 -11.15 -6.54
C GLY A 27 15.40 -11.37 -8.02
N GLY A 28 15.76 -10.29 -8.69
CA GLY A 28 16.08 -10.31 -10.12
C GLY A 28 16.18 -8.90 -10.69
N LYS A 29 16.22 -8.85 -12.02
CA LYS A 29 16.17 -7.59 -12.78
C LYS A 29 14.74 -7.29 -13.20
N PHE A 30 14.34 -6.02 -13.16
CA PHE A 30 13.10 -5.54 -13.76
C PHE A 30 13.19 -4.05 -14.08
N ASN A 31 12.28 -3.59 -14.90
CA ASN A 31 12.13 -2.18 -15.21
C ASN A 31 11.19 -1.53 -14.20
N PHE A 32 11.70 -0.61 -13.43
CA PHE A 32 10.99 0.17 -12.41
C PHE A 32 10.55 1.52 -12.97
N GLY A 33 9.37 2.01 -12.58
CA GLY A 33 8.79 3.26 -13.11
C GLY A 33 8.07 3.02 -14.44
N SER A 34 7.66 4.06 -15.17
CA SER A 34 6.93 3.91 -16.45
C SER A 34 7.07 5.15 -17.33
N ASP A 35 7.56 4.99 -18.56
CA ASP A 35 7.60 6.08 -19.54
C ASP A 35 6.21 6.45 -20.08
N ASN A 36 5.24 5.54 -19.93
CA ASN A 36 3.83 5.76 -20.30
C ASN A 36 2.98 6.28 -19.13
N GLY A 37 3.57 6.42 -17.95
CA GLY A 37 2.91 6.93 -16.76
C GLY A 37 2.93 8.46 -16.64
N LEU A 38 2.55 8.95 -15.46
CA LEU A 38 2.67 10.37 -15.12
C LEU A 38 4.15 10.75 -14.99
N ASP A 39 4.46 12.03 -15.11
CA ASP A 39 5.86 12.51 -15.07
C ASP A 39 6.61 12.10 -13.81
N ARG A 40 5.93 12.00 -12.66
CA ARG A 40 6.52 11.50 -11.41
C ARG A 40 6.84 10.00 -11.41
N GLU A 41 6.39 9.27 -12.42
CA GLU A 41 6.63 7.82 -12.60
C GLU A 41 7.79 7.53 -13.56
N LYS A 42 8.32 8.59 -14.21
CA LYS A 42 9.39 8.55 -15.22
C LYS A 42 10.76 8.85 -14.62
N PRO A 43 11.85 8.44 -15.29
CA PRO A 43 11.88 7.50 -16.41
C PRO A 43 11.73 6.06 -15.95
N GLU A 44 11.34 5.16 -16.87
CA GLU A 44 11.52 3.73 -16.68
C GLU A 44 13.00 3.40 -16.62
N ARG A 45 13.41 2.53 -15.69
CA ARG A 45 14.83 2.17 -15.50
C ARG A 45 15.01 0.74 -15.01
N GLU A 46 16.02 0.06 -15.53
CA GLU A 46 16.38 -1.27 -15.05
C GLU A 46 16.95 -1.21 -13.63
N ILE A 47 16.42 -2.04 -12.75
CA ILE A 47 16.89 -2.20 -11.38
C ILE A 47 17.12 -3.68 -11.07
N ILE A 48 18.17 -3.95 -10.29
CA ILE A 48 18.41 -5.27 -9.70
C ILE A 48 17.96 -5.21 -8.24
N ILE A 49 17.11 -6.15 -7.86
CA ILE A 49 16.59 -6.25 -6.49
C ILE A 49 16.98 -7.59 -5.87
N GLN A 50 17.31 -7.56 -4.59
CA GLN A 50 17.55 -8.77 -3.79
C GLN A 50 16.24 -9.46 -3.45
N SER A 51 16.29 -10.74 -3.11
CA SER A 51 15.13 -11.49 -2.62
C SER A 51 14.66 -10.93 -1.28
N PHE A 52 13.36 -10.99 -1.02
CA PHE A 52 12.76 -10.52 0.22
C PHE A 52 11.46 -11.27 0.51
N LEU A 53 10.97 -11.13 1.73
CA LEU A 53 9.63 -11.56 2.11
C LEU A 53 8.72 -10.34 2.17
N ILE A 54 7.47 -10.48 1.73
CA ILE A 54 6.43 -9.44 1.79
C ILE A 54 5.17 -10.01 2.43
N ASP A 55 4.49 -9.24 3.26
CA ASP A 55 3.21 -9.63 3.82
C ASP A 55 2.20 -9.91 2.70
N LYS A 56 1.54 -11.06 2.80
CA LYS A 56 0.51 -11.50 1.86
C LYS A 56 -0.66 -10.52 1.79
N ASN A 57 -1.02 -9.94 2.93
CA ASN A 57 -2.11 -9.00 3.11
C ASN A 57 -1.59 -7.67 3.68
N LEU A 58 -2.43 -6.65 3.62
CA LEU A 58 -2.28 -5.42 4.40
C LEU A 58 -2.34 -5.74 5.91
N VAL A 59 -1.67 -4.93 6.73
CA VAL A 59 -1.81 -5.00 8.19
C VAL A 59 -3.24 -4.66 8.56
N THR A 60 -3.89 -5.54 9.32
CA THR A 60 -5.28 -5.38 9.71
C THR A 60 -5.43 -4.54 10.97
N VAL A 61 -6.66 -4.07 11.22
CA VAL A 61 -7.02 -3.43 12.49
C VAL A 61 -6.76 -4.36 13.68
N GLU A 62 -6.98 -5.67 13.52
CA GLU A 62 -6.71 -6.66 14.58
C GLU A 62 -5.23 -6.81 14.86
N ASP A 63 -4.39 -6.93 13.83
CA ASP A 63 -2.93 -7.02 13.98
C ASP A 63 -2.39 -5.76 14.68
N PHE A 64 -2.85 -4.58 14.24
CA PHE A 64 -2.43 -3.30 14.83
C PHE A 64 -2.90 -3.13 16.27
N ARG A 65 -4.10 -3.61 16.60
CA ARG A 65 -4.62 -3.67 18.00
C ARG A 65 -3.73 -4.53 18.87
N GLY A 66 -3.27 -5.69 18.39
CA GLY A 66 -2.31 -6.53 19.09
C GLY A 66 -1.04 -5.77 19.44
N PHE A 67 -0.45 -5.09 18.45
CA PHE A 67 0.73 -4.24 18.65
C PHE A 67 0.51 -3.14 19.71
N VAL A 68 -0.59 -2.37 19.59
CA VAL A 68 -0.91 -1.31 20.56
C VAL A 68 -1.05 -1.86 21.97
N ASN A 69 -1.76 -2.98 22.13
CA ASN A 69 -1.99 -3.60 23.44
C ASN A 69 -0.69 -4.11 24.07
N GLU A 70 0.20 -4.76 23.30
CA GLU A 70 1.42 -5.35 23.82
C GLU A 70 2.52 -4.31 24.08
N SER A 71 2.61 -3.26 23.25
CA SER A 71 3.65 -2.23 23.35
C SER A 71 3.23 -0.97 24.10
N SER A 72 1.93 -0.80 24.38
CA SER A 72 1.35 0.44 24.89
C SER A 72 1.64 1.66 23.98
N TYR A 73 1.73 1.42 22.67
CA TYR A 73 2.02 2.46 21.69
C TYR A 73 0.84 3.42 21.57
N THR A 74 1.13 4.72 21.48
CA THR A 74 0.15 5.78 21.20
C THR A 74 0.47 6.35 19.82
N THR A 75 -0.50 6.32 18.90
CA THR A 75 -0.32 6.81 17.53
C THR A 75 -0.27 8.34 17.46
N GLU A 76 0.32 8.88 16.39
CA GLU A 76 0.36 10.33 16.17
C GLU A 76 -1.04 10.94 16.08
N ALA A 77 -2.01 10.25 15.45
CA ALA A 77 -3.41 10.68 15.44
C ALA A 77 -4.01 10.80 16.85
N GLU A 78 -3.67 9.90 17.75
CA GLU A 78 -4.10 9.96 19.16
C GLU A 78 -3.40 11.08 19.92
N ILE A 79 -2.11 11.30 19.66
CA ILE A 79 -1.33 12.40 20.26
C ILE A 79 -1.86 13.76 19.80
N PHE A 80 -2.16 13.93 18.51
CA PHE A 80 -2.71 15.18 17.96
C PHE A 80 -4.19 15.37 18.29
N GLY A 81 -4.88 14.29 18.64
CA GLY A 81 -6.31 14.29 18.96
C GLY A 81 -7.23 14.39 17.75
N ASN A 82 -6.69 14.36 16.53
CA ASN A 82 -7.44 14.40 15.27
C ASN A 82 -6.65 13.75 14.13
N ALA A 83 -7.34 13.49 13.01
CA ALA A 83 -6.73 13.00 11.78
C ALA A 83 -7.52 13.44 10.55
N ILE A 84 -6.94 13.25 9.37
CA ILE A 84 -7.46 13.77 8.10
C ILE A 84 -8.48 12.81 7.51
N VAL A 85 -9.68 13.34 7.20
CA VAL A 85 -10.79 12.63 6.56
C VAL A 85 -11.31 13.44 5.37
N TYR A 86 -11.58 12.77 4.26
CA TYR A 86 -12.30 13.39 3.14
C TYR A 86 -13.80 13.30 3.36
N ASN A 87 -14.47 14.45 3.32
CA ASN A 87 -15.91 14.55 3.40
C ASN A 87 -16.51 14.61 2.00
N ASP A 88 -17.05 13.49 1.55
CA ASP A 88 -17.61 13.33 0.21
C ASP A 88 -18.89 14.14 -0.04
N SER A 89 -19.58 14.59 1.02
CA SER A 89 -20.80 15.40 0.90
C SER A 89 -20.53 16.85 0.52
N ILE A 90 -19.36 17.37 0.84
CA ILE A 90 -18.95 18.76 0.59
C ILE A 90 -17.62 18.87 -0.17
N ASP A 91 -17.07 17.73 -0.62
CA ASP A 91 -15.86 17.62 -1.45
C ASP A 91 -14.63 18.31 -0.84
N ILE A 92 -14.39 18.12 0.47
CA ILE A 92 -13.24 18.70 1.16
C ILE A 92 -12.52 17.71 2.08
N TRP A 93 -11.23 17.91 2.23
CA TRP A 93 -10.40 17.31 3.28
C TRP A 93 -10.51 18.13 4.55
N GLN A 94 -10.71 17.47 5.69
CA GLN A 94 -10.85 18.14 6.98
C GLN A 94 -10.18 17.34 8.10
N LEU A 95 -9.72 18.04 9.13
CA LEU A 95 -9.32 17.41 10.38
C LEU A 95 -10.59 17.05 11.17
N VAL A 96 -10.66 15.81 11.63
CA VAL A 96 -11.78 15.29 12.41
C VAL A 96 -11.30 14.93 13.81
N ASP A 97 -11.85 15.58 14.83
CA ASP A 97 -11.51 15.33 16.23
C ASP A 97 -11.83 13.89 16.63
N GLY A 98 -10.87 13.25 17.30
CA GLY A 98 -10.96 11.88 17.75
C GLY A 98 -10.88 10.83 16.65
N ALA A 99 -10.61 11.22 15.38
CA ALA A 99 -10.29 10.26 14.34
C ALA A 99 -8.92 9.65 14.60
N ASN A 100 -8.84 8.32 14.54
CA ASN A 100 -7.64 7.52 14.75
C ASN A 100 -7.83 6.12 14.13
N TRP A 101 -6.88 5.21 14.30
CA TRP A 101 -6.90 3.87 13.75
C TRP A 101 -8.12 3.02 14.19
N GLU A 102 -8.68 3.26 15.37
CA GLU A 102 -9.87 2.58 15.87
C GLU A 102 -11.17 3.22 15.37
N PHE A 103 -11.17 4.57 15.23
CA PHE A 103 -12.30 5.38 14.78
C PHE A 103 -11.90 6.24 13.56
N PRO A 104 -11.72 5.65 12.36
CA PRO A 104 -11.11 6.35 11.22
C PRO A 104 -11.91 7.55 10.71
N LEU A 105 -13.19 7.64 11.05
CA LEU A 105 -14.07 8.75 10.71
C LEU A 105 -14.47 9.60 11.95
N GLY A 106 -13.78 9.41 13.09
CA GLY A 106 -14.07 10.03 14.37
C GLY A 106 -15.00 9.22 15.25
N LYS A 107 -14.93 9.45 16.56
CA LYS A 107 -15.64 8.67 17.62
C LYS A 107 -17.16 8.64 17.49
N SER A 108 -17.77 9.60 16.78
CA SER A 108 -19.22 9.64 16.53
C SER A 108 -19.66 8.67 15.43
N LYS A 109 -18.74 8.02 14.75
CA LYS A 109 -18.99 7.08 13.65
C LYS A 109 -18.64 5.65 14.07
N LYS A 110 -18.97 4.69 13.17
CA LYS A 110 -18.64 3.27 13.38
C LYS A 110 -17.11 3.09 13.50
N ASN A 111 -16.69 2.26 14.45
CA ASN A 111 -15.30 1.85 14.58
C ASN A 111 -14.84 0.97 13.41
N SER A 112 -13.53 0.83 13.26
CA SER A 112 -12.90 -0.04 12.26
C SER A 112 -13.32 -1.51 12.43
N SER A 113 -13.46 -2.20 11.32
CA SER A 113 -13.69 -3.65 11.33
C SER A 113 -12.36 -4.40 11.48
N HIS A 114 -12.34 -5.47 12.25
CA HIS A 114 -11.13 -6.21 12.63
C HIS A 114 -10.29 -6.71 11.46
N ASN A 115 -10.94 -7.24 10.42
CA ASN A 115 -10.31 -7.82 9.23
C ASN A 115 -10.15 -6.82 8.06
N HIS A 116 -10.35 -5.54 8.30
CA HIS A 116 -10.06 -4.48 7.32
C HIS A 116 -8.63 -3.97 7.50
N PRO A 117 -8.00 -3.36 6.49
CA PRO A 117 -6.71 -2.72 6.64
C PRO A 117 -6.80 -1.61 7.69
N VAL A 118 -5.79 -1.50 8.53
CA VAL A 118 -5.65 -0.37 9.44
C VAL A 118 -5.39 0.90 8.65
N THR A 119 -6.08 1.98 9.02
CA THR A 119 -5.91 3.32 8.46
C THR A 119 -5.77 4.35 9.57
N GLN A 120 -5.63 5.63 9.23
CA GLN A 120 -5.36 6.68 10.23
C GLN A 120 -4.08 6.41 11.04
N VAL A 121 -3.11 5.79 10.37
CA VAL A 121 -1.76 5.56 10.88
C VAL A 121 -0.76 6.37 10.05
N SER A 122 0.13 7.08 10.71
CA SER A 122 1.21 7.82 10.07
C SER A 122 2.29 6.87 9.54
N TRP A 123 3.25 7.39 8.79
CA TRP A 123 4.42 6.62 8.40
C TRP A 123 5.25 6.19 9.63
N ASN A 124 5.33 7.05 10.65
CA ASN A 124 6.03 6.76 11.89
C ASN A 124 5.36 5.61 12.65
N ASP A 125 4.02 5.62 12.74
CA ASP A 125 3.23 4.56 13.37
C ASP A 125 3.43 3.22 12.62
N ALA A 126 3.34 3.26 11.28
CA ALA A 126 3.53 2.08 10.44
C ALA A 126 4.94 1.48 10.60
N LEU A 127 5.97 2.33 10.65
CA LEU A 127 7.35 1.88 10.87
C LEU A 127 7.54 1.32 12.29
N ALA A 128 6.88 1.91 13.30
CA ALA A 128 6.92 1.39 14.68
C ALA A 128 6.33 -0.03 14.75
N TYR A 129 5.16 -0.25 14.12
CA TYR A 129 4.57 -1.57 13.98
C TYR A 129 5.51 -2.56 13.28
N CYS A 130 6.08 -2.18 12.14
CA CYS A 130 7.00 -3.05 11.41
C CYS A 130 8.19 -3.47 12.29
N LYS A 131 8.79 -2.52 13.02
CA LYS A 131 9.91 -2.81 13.93
C LYS A 131 9.52 -3.73 15.07
N PHE A 132 8.33 -3.56 15.64
CA PHE A 132 7.79 -4.46 16.67
C PHE A 132 7.71 -5.91 16.16
N CYS A 133 7.38 -6.10 14.87
CA CYS A 133 7.31 -7.42 14.23
C CYS A 133 8.65 -7.90 13.63
N ASP A 134 9.77 -7.23 13.91
CA ASP A 134 11.08 -7.49 13.29
C ASP A 134 11.04 -7.46 11.75
N LYS A 135 10.34 -6.46 11.22
CA LYS A 135 10.13 -6.18 9.79
C LYS A 135 10.42 -4.71 9.46
N THR A 136 10.18 -4.31 8.23
CA THR A 136 10.22 -2.91 7.79
C THR A 136 9.13 -2.63 6.75
N LEU A 137 8.91 -1.35 6.42
CA LEU A 137 8.08 -0.96 5.28
C LEU A 137 8.78 -1.34 3.97
N PRO A 138 8.03 -1.72 2.91
CA PRO A 138 8.63 -1.94 1.59
C PRO A 138 9.22 -0.64 1.03
N SER A 139 10.32 -0.72 0.32
CA SER A 139 10.68 0.36 -0.61
C SER A 139 9.69 0.38 -1.79
N GLU A 140 9.57 1.52 -2.49
CA GLU A 140 8.76 1.58 -3.71
C GLU A 140 9.18 0.53 -4.75
N VAL A 141 10.49 0.25 -4.81
CA VAL A 141 11.05 -0.77 -5.72
C VAL A 141 10.55 -2.17 -5.35
N GLN A 142 10.59 -2.53 -4.07
CA GLN A 142 10.08 -3.82 -3.58
C GLN A 142 8.58 -3.94 -3.82
N TRP A 143 7.85 -2.86 -3.53
CA TRP A 143 6.40 -2.82 -3.72
C TRP A 143 6.02 -3.03 -5.20
N GLU A 144 6.59 -2.25 -6.13
CA GLU A 144 6.28 -2.37 -7.58
C GLU A 144 6.74 -3.72 -8.15
N TYR A 145 7.89 -4.23 -7.70
CA TYR A 145 8.38 -5.54 -8.11
C TYR A 145 7.41 -6.66 -7.72
N ALA A 146 6.89 -6.61 -6.49
CA ALA A 146 5.90 -7.58 -6.01
C ALA A 146 4.55 -7.41 -6.73
N ALA A 147 4.07 -6.17 -6.89
CA ALA A 147 2.81 -5.86 -7.57
C ALA A 147 2.81 -6.26 -9.05
N SER A 148 3.94 -6.05 -9.75
CA SER A 148 4.12 -6.40 -11.16
C SER A 148 4.53 -7.86 -11.37
N GLU A 149 4.40 -8.72 -10.35
CA GLU A 149 4.76 -10.15 -10.43
C GLU A 149 6.22 -10.34 -10.89
N ARG A 150 7.14 -9.66 -10.22
CA ARG A 150 8.58 -9.62 -10.55
C ARG A 150 8.86 -9.00 -11.94
N GLY A 151 8.08 -7.98 -12.30
CA GLY A 151 8.21 -7.28 -13.59
C GLY A 151 7.53 -7.97 -14.77
N GLN A 152 6.90 -9.14 -14.59
CA GLN A 152 6.22 -9.86 -15.68
C GLN A 152 5.00 -9.09 -16.21
N LYS A 153 4.34 -8.30 -15.37
CA LYS A 153 3.16 -7.50 -15.70
C LYS A 153 3.46 -6.04 -16.03
N LYS A 154 4.72 -5.71 -16.23
CA LYS A 154 5.21 -4.34 -16.40
C LYS A 154 4.50 -3.52 -17.48
N ASN A 155 4.07 -4.16 -18.57
CA ASN A 155 3.36 -3.50 -19.68
C ASN A 155 1.85 -3.42 -19.47
N GLN A 156 1.35 -3.77 -18.29
CA GLN A 156 -0.06 -3.70 -17.92
C GLN A 156 -0.30 -2.54 -16.95
N LEU A 157 -1.53 -2.02 -16.94
CA LEU A 157 -1.94 -1.02 -15.96
C LEU A 157 -2.06 -1.64 -14.56
N PHE A 158 -2.58 -2.87 -14.49
CA PHE A 158 -2.85 -3.62 -13.25
C PHE A 158 -2.24 -5.02 -13.33
N TYR A 159 -2.10 -5.69 -12.20
CA TYR A 159 -1.58 -7.06 -12.19
C TYR A 159 -2.49 -8.08 -12.90
N TRP A 160 -3.78 -7.77 -13.08
CA TRP A 160 -4.75 -8.62 -13.81
C TRP A 160 -4.92 -8.23 -15.29
N GLY A 161 -4.41 -7.09 -15.75
CA GLY A 161 -4.55 -6.62 -17.13
C GLY A 161 -4.67 -5.11 -17.25
N ASN A 162 -5.39 -4.64 -18.26
CA ASN A 162 -5.56 -3.21 -18.56
C ASN A 162 -6.98 -2.70 -18.31
N ASP A 163 -7.94 -3.59 -18.14
CA ASP A 163 -9.34 -3.24 -17.92
C ASP A 163 -9.66 -3.24 -16.43
N LEU A 164 -10.47 -2.27 -15.99
CA LEU A 164 -10.90 -2.18 -14.59
C LEU A 164 -11.80 -3.35 -14.17
N LEU A 165 -12.54 -3.89 -15.13
CA LEU A 165 -13.44 -5.02 -14.94
C LEU A 165 -12.91 -6.26 -15.67
N VAL A 166 -13.02 -7.41 -15.03
CA VAL A 166 -12.79 -8.71 -15.64
C VAL A 166 -14.10 -9.53 -15.50
N ASN A 167 -14.69 -9.93 -16.63
CA ASN A 167 -15.97 -10.63 -16.64
C ASN A 167 -17.06 -9.88 -15.84
N ASP A 168 -17.17 -8.57 -16.05
CA ASP A 168 -18.10 -7.66 -15.37
C ASP A 168 -17.92 -7.55 -13.84
N LYS A 169 -16.77 -7.97 -13.29
CA LYS A 169 -16.42 -7.87 -11.88
C LYS A 169 -15.32 -6.84 -11.67
N TYR A 170 -15.45 -6.01 -10.64
CA TYR A 170 -14.37 -5.17 -10.16
C TYR A 170 -13.28 -6.03 -9.55
N MET A 171 -12.03 -5.71 -9.88
CA MET A 171 -10.86 -6.46 -9.43
C MET A 171 -10.18 -5.83 -8.23
N CYS A 172 -10.62 -4.65 -7.80
CA CYS A 172 -10.11 -3.96 -6.63
C CYS A 172 -11.15 -2.96 -6.08
N ASN A 173 -10.96 -2.55 -4.84
CA ASN A 173 -11.79 -1.55 -4.18
C ASN A 173 -11.34 -0.14 -4.59
N THR A 174 -12.19 0.55 -5.36
CA THR A 174 -11.95 1.90 -5.88
C THR A 174 -13.24 2.70 -5.93
N TRP A 175 -13.15 4.02 -6.10
CA TRP A 175 -14.31 4.85 -6.33
C TRP A 175 -14.86 4.64 -7.75
N ASN A 176 -15.89 3.81 -7.88
CA ASN A 176 -16.42 3.36 -9.15
C ASN A 176 -17.81 3.91 -9.48
N SER A 177 -18.24 4.96 -8.79
CA SER A 177 -19.39 5.78 -9.14
C SER A 177 -18.95 7.10 -9.79
N GLY A 178 -19.88 7.83 -10.40
CA GLY A 178 -19.58 9.13 -11.03
C GLY A 178 -19.10 10.17 -10.01
N TYR A 179 -17.79 10.30 -9.87
CA TYR A 179 -17.15 11.30 -9.00
C TYR A 179 -17.42 12.71 -9.51
N PRO A 180 -17.74 13.72 -8.65
CA PRO A 180 -17.96 13.60 -7.21
C PRO A 180 -19.43 13.33 -6.81
N ASN A 181 -20.36 13.27 -7.73
CA ASN A 181 -21.79 13.51 -7.48
C ASN A 181 -22.69 12.26 -7.49
N THR A 182 -22.18 11.06 -7.67
CA THR A 182 -23.03 9.86 -7.70
C THR A 182 -22.62 8.87 -6.61
N ILE A 183 -23.52 8.60 -5.69
CA ILE A 183 -23.38 7.59 -4.65
C ILE A 183 -23.68 6.22 -5.28
N GLY A 184 -22.65 5.43 -5.49
CA GLY A 184 -22.79 4.06 -5.97
C GLY A 184 -21.44 3.34 -5.83
N PHE A 185 -21.39 2.34 -4.97
CA PHE A 185 -20.18 1.52 -4.77
C PHE A 185 -20.45 0.18 -5.44
N LYS A 186 -20.16 0.12 -6.74
CA LYS A 186 -20.45 -1.07 -7.57
C LYS A 186 -19.54 -2.25 -7.23
N ASP A 187 -18.42 -2.00 -6.58
CA ASP A 187 -17.54 -3.03 -6.01
C ASP A 187 -18.01 -3.53 -4.63
N GLY A 188 -19.05 -2.88 -4.06
CA GLY A 188 -19.65 -3.24 -2.78
C GLY A 188 -19.16 -2.46 -1.56
N PHE A 189 -18.18 -1.55 -1.70
CA PHE A 189 -17.55 -0.87 -0.56
C PHE A 189 -17.49 0.65 -0.72
N LYS A 190 -17.96 1.36 0.28
CA LYS A 190 -17.84 2.84 0.36
C LYS A 190 -16.45 3.28 0.84
N TYR A 191 -15.87 2.50 1.74
CA TYR A 191 -14.57 2.71 2.37
C TYR A 191 -13.73 1.47 2.15
N THR A 192 -12.89 1.11 3.11
CA THR A 192 -12.08 -0.11 3.02
C THR A 192 -12.93 -1.37 2.84
N SER A 193 -12.41 -2.35 2.13
CA SER A 193 -12.91 -3.73 2.08
C SER A 193 -12.13 -4.63 3.04
N PRO A 194 -12.67 -5.80 3.45
CA PRO A 194 -11.87 -6.81 4.12
C PRO A 194 -10.63 -7.17 3.31
N ILE A 195 -9.50 -7.42 4.00
CA ILE A 195 -8.29 -7.91 3.32
C ILE A 195 -8.59 -9.20 2.54
N GLY A 196 -7.97 -9.32 1.35
CA GLY A 196 -8.13 -10.52 0.54
C GLY A 196 -9.53 -10.73 -0.03
N HIS A 197 -10.38 -9.70 -0.06
CA HIS A 197 -11.71 -9.78 -0.68
C HIS A 197 -11.60 -9.92 -2.21
N PHE A 198 -10.69 -9.22 -2.84
CA PHE A 198 -10.41 -9.30 -4.26
C PHE A 198 -9.32 -10.35 -4.53
N GLU A 199 -9.20 -10.78 -5.78
CA GLU A 199 -8.23 -11.81 -6.16
C GLU A 199 -6.79 -11.35 -5.96
N ALA A 200 -5.93 -12.27 -5.51
CA ALA A 200 -4.51 -12.03 -5.40
C ALA A 200 -3.84 -11.97 -6.78
N ASN A 201 -2.67 -11.36 -6.85
CA ASN A 201 -1.79 -11.53 -8.01
C ASN A 201 -1.22 -12.96 -8.05
N SER A 202 -0.48 -13.33 -9.13
CA SER A 202 0.01 -14.71 -9.30
C SER A 202 1.04 -15.15 -8.24
N LEU A 203 1.60 -14.20 -7.49
CA LEU A 203 2.48 -14.49 -6.35
C LEU A 203 1.67 -14.81 -5.07
N GLY A 204 0.37 -14.64 -5.08
CA GLY A 204 -0.50 -14.83 -3.91
C GLY A 204 -0.58 -13.61 -2.99
N ILE A 205 -0.25 -12.41 -3.47
CA ILE A 205 -0.29 -11.17 -2.70
C ILE A 205 -1.60 -10.45 -3.03
N PHE A 206 -2.37 -10.10 -1.99
CA PHE A 206 -3.67 -9.44 -2.10
C PHE A 206 -3.56 -7.91 -2.02
N ASP A 207 -4.59 -7.23 -2.52
CA ASP A 207 -4.81 -5.78 -2.36
C ASP A 207 -3.65 -4.91 -2.90
N MET A 208 -2.91 -5.38 -3.94
CA MET A 208 -1.85 -4.60 -4.59
C MET A 208 -2.40 -3.50 -5.51
N ALA A 209 -3.71 -3.29 -5.52
CA ALA A 209 -4.39 -2.20 -6.22
C ALA A 209 -5.67 -1.83 -5.46
N GLY A 210 -5.90 -0.54 -5.23
CA GLY A 210 -7.07 -0.05 -4.50
C GLY A 210 -7.04 -0.35 -3.00
N ASN A 211 -8.18 -0.35 -2.37
CA ASN A 211 -8.41 -0.49 -0.93
C ASN A 211 -7.78 0.66 -0.13
N VAL A 212 -6.49 0.64 0.14
CA VAL A 212 -5.78 1.75 0.80
C VAL A 212 -4.44 2.02 0.12
N TRP A 213 -4.01 3.29 0.06
CA TRP A 213 -2.64 3.61 -0.23
C TRP A 213 -1.72 2.94 0.79
N GLU A 214 -0.57 2.48 0.35
CA GLU A 214 0.41 1.79 1.20
C GLU A 214 1.65 2.63 1.41
N TRP A 215 2.01 2.89 2.67
CA TRP A 215 3.25 3.54 3.02
C TRP A 215 4.46 2.75 2.53
N CYS A 216 5.39 3.46 1.87
CA CYS A 216 6.71 2.95 1.52
C CYS A 216 7.80 3.58 2.38
N TYR A 217 8.92 2.87 2.54
CA TYR A 217 10.03 3.29 3.40
C TYR A 217 10.70 4.60 2.92
N ASN A 218 10.89 4.74 1.61
CA ASN A 218 11.66 5.83 1.03
C ASN A 218 10.85 7.13 0.91
N TRP A 219 11.58 8.24 0.78
CA TRP A 219 11.01 9.52 0.42
C TRP A 219 10.53 9.50 -1.04
N HIS A 220 9.47 10.22 -1.31
CA HIS A 220 8.98 10.45 -2.67
C HIS A 220 9.88 11.48 -3.37
N LEU A 221 10.98 11.00 -3.95
CA LEU A 221 11.91 11.82 -4.70
C LEU A 221 11.70 11.58 -6.21
N PRO A 222 12.09 12.56 -7.08
CA PRO A 222 12.22 12.31 -8.51
C PRO A 222 13.11 11.09 -8.74
N TYR A 223 12.76 10.28 -9.74
CA TYR A 223 13.64 9.20 -10.14
C TYR A 223 14.91 9.78 -10.81
N GLU A 224 16.03 9.13 -10.60
CA GLU A 224 17.28 9.50 -11.26
C GLU A 224 17.10 9.58 -12.78
N GLY A 225 17.58 10.67 -13.39
CA GLY A 225 17.35 10.97 -14.80
C GLY A 225 16.07 11.77 -15.09
N ASN A 226 15.21 11.98 -14.09
CA ASN A 226 14.07 12.88 -14.26
C ASN A 226 14.51 14.33 -14.07
N SER A 227 14.46 15.13 -15.16
CA SER A 227 14.83 16.54 -15.14
C SER A 227 13.71 17.47 -14.64
N GLN A 228 12.52 16.94 -14.35
CA GLN A 228 11.43 17.75 -13.83
C GLN A 228 11.67 18.12 -12.38
N ILE A 229 11.61 19.41 -12.10
CA ILE A 229 11.58 19.92 -10.72
C ILE A 229 10.17 19.70 -10.22
N PHE A 230 9.99 18.65 -9.39
CA PHE A 230 8.77 18.54 -8.60
C PHE A 230 8.78 19.69 -7.59
N PRO A 231 7.62 20.32 -7.33
CA PRO A 231 7.53 21.30 -6.26
C PRO A 231 8.17 20.70 -4.99
N THR A 232 9.20 21.36 -4.47
CA THR A 232 9.96 20.92 -3.29
C THR A 232 9.09 20.84 -2.04
N ASP A 233 7.85 21.28 -2.13
CA ASP A 233 6.87 21.37 -1.05
C ASP A 233 6.21 20.01 -0.72
N LEU A 234 6.31 19.02 -1.60
CA LEU A 234 5.85 17.65 -1.35
C LEU A 234 6.96 16.77 -0.77
N LYS A 235 7.61 17.22 0.31
CA LYS A 235 8.50 16.38 1.10
C LYS A 235 7.68 15.35 1.87
N GLY A 236 7.34 14.26 1.21
CA GLY A 236 6.54 13.19 1.79
C GLY A 236 7.20 11.83 1.64
N LYS A 237 6.74 10.88 2.42
CA LYS A 237 7.03 9.47 2.24
C LYS A 237 6.19 8.92 1.09
N ALA A 238 6.81 8.08 0.28
CA ALA A 238 6.15 7.52 -0.88
C ALA A 238 5.00 6.58 -0.48
N GLN A 239 3.97 6.56 -1.32
CA GLN A 239 2.81 5.70 -1.20
C GLN A 239 2.51 5.03 -2.53
N ARG A 240 2.02 3.79 -2.49
CA ARG A 240 1.73 2.96 -3.66
C ARG A 240 0.33 2.33 -3.57
N GLY A 241 -0.18 1.86 -4.71
CA GLY A 241 -1.37 1.01 -4.80
C GLY A 241 -2.71 1.71 -4.96
N GLY A 242 -2.82 3.00 -4.66
CA GLY A 242 -4.11 3.69 -4.68
C GLY A 242 -5.02 3.29 -3.52
N SER A 243 -6.24 3.81 -3.50
CA SER A 243 -7.19 3.55 -2.43
C SER A 243 -8.64 3.50 -2.95
N PHE A 244 -9.56 3.20 -2.05
CA PHE A 244 -11.02 3.27 -2.31
C PHE A 244 -11.50 4.66 -2.76
N LEU A 245 -10.70 5.72 -2.58
CA LEU A 245 -10.99 7.07 -3.10
C LEU A 245 -10.49 7.28 -4.54
N CYS A 246 -9.69 6.37 -5.07
CA CYS A 246 -9.12 6.52 -6.40
C CYS A 246 -10.15 6.17 -7.47
N ASN A 247 -10.21 7.02 -8.51
CA ASN A 247 -11.10 6.87 -9.64
C ASN A 247 -10.29 6.90 -10.95
N SER A 248 -10.70 6.14 -11.95
CA SER A 248 -10.01 6.05 -13.23
C SER A 248 -9.92 7.38 -13.99
N ASN A 249 -10.76 8.37 -13.66
CA ASN A 249 -10.79 9.68 -14.31
C ASN A 249 -9.98 10.75 -13.56
N TYR A 250 -9.68 10.54 -12.28
CA TYR A 250 -9.07 11.56 -11.43
C TYR A 250 -7.72 11.15 -10.83
N CYS A 251 -7.69 10.07 -10.08
CA CYS A 251 -6.50 9.70 -9.29
C CYS A 251 -5.53 8.78 -10.04
N HIS A 252 -6.03 7.79 -10.79
CA HIS A 252 -5.24 6.74 -11.45
C HIS A 252 -4.25 6.00 -10.51
N GLY A 253 -4.40 6.13 -9.19
CA GLY A 253 -3.43 5.71 -8.19
C GLY A 253 -3.25 4.20 -8.04
N PHE A 254 -4.22 3.41 -8.49
CA PHE A 254 -4.22 1.95 -8.39
C PHE A 254 -3.53 1.23 -9.56
N ARG A 255 -2.81 1.97 -10.44
CA ARG A 255 -1.91 1.39 -11.47
C ARG A 255 -0.60 0.94 -10.83
N LEU A 256 0.03 -0.07 -11.44
CA LEU A 256 1.30 -0.65 -10.95
C LEU A 256 2.42 0.38 -10.75
N SER A 257 2.55 1.35 -11.67
CA SER A 257 3.59 2.38 -11.62
C SER A 257 3.18 3.63 -10.82
N ALA A 258 1.88 3.77 -10.47
CA ALA A 258 1.39 4.97 -9.81
C ALA A 258 2.02 5.16 -8.43
N ARG A 259 2.31 6.42 -8.09
CA ARG A 259 2.90 6.82 -6.83
C ARG A 259 2.29 8.11 -6.31
N SER A 260 2.27 8.25 -5.01
CA SER A 260 1.83 9.44 -4.28
C SER A 260 2.76 9.71 -3.10
N ALA A 261 2.52 10.79 -2.39
CA ALA A 261 3.26 11.12 -1.19
C ALA A 261 2.41 11.93 -0.19
N THR A 262 2.74 11.74 1.08
CA THR A 262 2.19 12.54 2.17
C THR A 262 3.26 12.71 3.23
N SER A 263 3.18 13.77 4.06
CA SER A 263 4.14 13.97 5.14
C SER A 263 4.12 12.79 6.12
N PRO A 264 5.28 12.40 6.68
CA PRO A 264 5.39 11.19 7.50
C PRO A 264 4.55 11.23 8.78
N GLU A 265 4.17 12.41 9.25
CA GLU A 265 3.35 12.62 10.46
C GLU A 265 1.84 12.59 10.16
N SER A 266 1.44 12.57 8.89
CA SER A 266 0.03 12.62 8.51
C SER A 266 -0.66 11.28 8.69
N SER A 267 -1.79 11.29 9.36
CA SER A 267 -2.71 10.15 9.46
C SER A 267 -3.92 10.40 8.57
N LEU A 268 -4.18 9.48 7.64
CA LEU A 268 -5.27 9.59 6.66
C LEU A 268 -6.11 8.31 6.65
N PHE A 269 -7.42 8.47 6.50
CA PHE A 269 -8.39 7.38 6.59
C PHE A 269 -8.37 6.42 5.38
N HIS A 270 -7.57 6.70 4.36
CA HIS A 270 -7.42 5.91 3.13
C HIS A 270 -5.97 5.46 2.88
N VAL A 271 -5.13 5.55 3.92
CA VAL A 271 -3.72 5.13 3.88
C VAL A 271 -3.48 4.11 4.98
N GLY A 272 -2.91 2.99 4.61
CA GLY A 272 -2.47 1.89 5.47
C GLY A 272 -1.08 1.42 5.07
N PHE A 273 -0.75 0.15 5.31
CA PHE A 273 0.56 -0.41 4.98
C PHE A 273 0.60 -1.93 5.02
N ARG A 274 1.66 -2.50 4.47
CA ARG A 274 2.12 -3.86 4.68
C ARG A 274 3.60 -3.87 5.02
N CYS A 275 4.12 -4.97 5.56
CA CYS A 275 5.53 -5.07 5.89
C CYS A 275 6.29 -5.96 4.91
N VAL A 276 7.62 -5.75 4.88
CA VAL A 276 8.58 -6.64 4.24
C VAL A 276 9.65 -7.06 5.23
N LYS A 277 10.32 -8.16 4.94
CA LYS A 277 11.55 -8.56 5.63
C LYS A 277 12.65 -8.80 4.59
N ASN A 278 13.74 -8.08 4.72
CA ASN A 278 14.90 -8.28 3.86
C ASN A 278 15.61 -9.57 4.28
N ILE A 279 16.03 -10.34 3.28
CA ILE A 279 16.81 -11.55 3.50
C ILE A 279 18.28 -11.13 3.39
N THR A 280 18.98 -11.13 4.52
CA THR A 280 20.44 -10.96 4.54
C THR A 280 21.09 -12.30 4.20
N ASN A 281 21.90 -12.30 3.13
CA ASN A 281 22.74 -13.43 2.76
C ASN A 281 23.82 -13.68 3.82
#